data_aa35be08f134cc2d2a6b1525d56eca35
#
_entry.id   aa35be08f134cc2d2a6b1525d56eca35
#
_cell.length_a   1.000
_cell.length_b   1.000
_cell.length_c   1.000
_cell.angle_alpha   90.00
_cell.angle_beta   90.00
_cell.angle_gamma   90.00
#
_symmetry.space_group_name_H-M   'P 1'
#
loop_
_entity.id
_entity.type
_entity.pdbx_description
1 polymer ?
#
loop_
_entity_poly.entity_id
_entity_poly.type
_entity_poly.pdbx_seq_one_letter_code
_entity_poly.pdbx_strand_id
1 'polypeptide(L)'
;MKQGSLKLRLLFLIWGILGISLTIPGLYFINILQKQVKQDAISNVKKEFTLIRWILLRRFHKKTPPANMDAFIKELGKEAGDRITYILEDGVVIADSKVPEGKIKHMDNHATRPEIIQARHRGWGSSIRFSGTLKKQLIYYAEKISSRHLPPGYLRVAR
;
A
#
# COMPACT_ATOMS: atom_id res chain seq x y z
N MET A 1 62.98 22.20 -4.60
CA MET A 1 61.83 21.68 -5.36
C MET A 1 60.89 20.76 -4.57
N LYS A 2 60.50 21.05 -3.33
CA LYS A 2 59.58 20.19 -2.52
C LYS A 2 58.26 20.88 -2.06
N GLN A 3 58.07 22.17 -2.29
CA GLN A 3 56.87 22.90 -1.79
C GLN A 3 55.60 22.64 -2.61
N GLY A 4 55.68 22.34 -3.91
CA GLY A 4 54.54 22.03 -4.73
C GLY A 4 53.82 20.72 -4.35
N SER A 5 54.57 19.74 -3.90
CA SER A 5 54.05 18.40 -3.46
C SER A 5 53.20 18.52 -2.17
N LEU A 6 53.57 19.38 -1.21
CA LEU A 6 52.85 19.55 0.04
C LEU A 6 51.51 20.29 -0.15
N LYS A 7 51.52 21.34 -0.95
CA LYS A 7 50.29 22.10 -1.30
C LYS A 7 49.28 21.23 -2.02
N LEU A 8 49.71 20.38 -2.95
CA LEU A 8 48.88 19.48 -3.68
C LEU A 8 48.26 18.40 -2.75
N ARG A 9 49.02 17.84 -1.83
CA ARG A 9 48.52 16.85 -0.85
C ARG A 9 47.49 17.48 0.09
N LEU A 10 47.72 18.71 0.57
CA LEU A 10 46.75 19.43 1.39
C LEU A 10 45.47 19.73 0.63
N LEU A 11 45.57 20.11 -0.65
CA LEU A 11 44.40 20.35 -1.51
C LEU A 11 43.55 19.07 -1.65
N PHE A 12 44.15 17.93 -1.96
CA PHE A 12 43.45 16.65 -2.05
C PHE A 12 42.82 16.24 -0.73
N LEU A 13 43.48 16.49 0.39
CA LEU A 13 42.95 16.18 1.71
C LEU A 13 41.73 17.04 2.05
N ILE A 14 41.76 18.34 1.75
CA ILE A 14 40.64 19.25 1.92
C ILE A 14 39.44 18.83 1.03
N TRP A 15 39.69 18.52 -0.24
CA TRP A 15 38.65 18.06 -1.17
C TRP A 15 38.08 16.72 -0.75
N GLY A 16 38.91 15.82 -0.21
CA GLY A 16 38.46 14.53 0.34
C GLY A 16 37.54 14.70 1.54
N ILE A 17 37.93 15.55 2.49
CA ILE A 17 37.10 15.86 3.68
C ILE A 17 35.80 16.53 3.27
N LEU A 18 35.82 17.52 2.35
CA LEU A 18 34.64 18.19 1.83
C LEU A 18 33.70 17.21 1.12
N GLY A 19 34.25 16.35 0.28
CA GLY A 19 33.49 15.31 -0.42
C GLY A 19 32.78 14.36 0.54
N ILE A 20 33.49 13.84 1.54
CA ILE A 20 32.90 12.96 2.56
C ILE A 20 31.85 13.70 3.40
N SER A 21 32.16 14.94 3.79
CA SER A 21 31.26 15.79 4.60
C SER A 21 29.93 16.11 3.91
N LEU A 22 29.89 16.17 2.59
CA LEU A 22 28.66 16.42 1.82
C LEU A 22 27.95 15.15 1.41
N THR A 23 28.69 14.08 1.06
CA THR A 23 28.08 12.85 0.54
C THR A 23 27.36 12.05 1.63
N ILE A 24 27.95 11.91 2.81
CA ILE A 24 27.35 11.11 3.90
C ILE A 24 26.03 11.71 4.37
N PRO A 25 25.92 13.01 4.73
CA PRO A 25 24.65 13.63 5.09
C PRO A 25 23.66 13.64 3.94
N GLY A 26 24.12 13.82 2.71
CA GLY A 26 23.28 13.79 1.50
C GLY A 26 22.58 12.44 1.30
N LEU A 27 23.34 11.35 1.38
CA LEU A 27 22.78 9.99 1.29
C LEU A 27 21.82 9.68 2.45
N TYR A 28 22.16 10.11 3.66
CA TYR A 28 21.31 9.95 4.83
C TYR A 28 19.99 10.72 4.67
N PHE A 29 20.04 11.95 4.19
CA PHE A 29 18.88 12.79 3.93
C PHE A 29 17.96 12.19 2.86
N ILE A 30 18.51 11.69 1.75
CA ILE A 30 17.75 11.00 0.70
C ILE A 30 17.01 9.80 1.27
N ASN A 31 17.65 8.99 2.10
CA ASN A 31 17.02 7.83 2.73
C ASN A 31 15.85 8.24 3.66
N ILE A 32 16.02 9.32 4.43
CA ILE A 32 14.94 9.84 5.28
C ILE A 32 13.76 10.32 4.44
N LEU A 33 14.01 11.12 3.40
CA LEU A 33 12.97 11.63 2.52
C LEU A 33 12.19 10.50 1.86
N GLN A 34 12.87 9.49 1.33
CA GLN A 34 12.20 8.33 0.72
C GLN A 34 11.32 7.58 1.74
N LYS A 35 11.78 7.45 2.98
CA LYS A 35 11.00 6.82 4.05
C LYS A 35 9.77 7.65 4.42
N GLN A 36 9.91 8.97 4.54
CA GLN A 36 8.79 9.89 4.82
C GLN A 36 7.74 9.86 3.71
N VAL A 37 8.14 10.03 2.44
CA VAL A 37 7.22 9.97 1.30
C VAL A 37 6.44 8.66 1.28
N LYS A 38 7.10 7.54 1.57
CA LYS A 38 6.47 6.24 1.65
C LYS A 38 5.44 6.14 2.79
N GLN A 39 5.78 6.68 3.96
CA GLN A 39 4.89 6.68 5.13
C GLN A 39 3.68 7.59 4.90
N ASP A 40 3.88 8.78 4.34
CA ASP A 40 2.81 9.72 4.01
C ASP A 40 1.84 9.13 2.98
N ALA A 41 2.38 8.47 1.97
CA ALA A 41 1.57 7.79 0.96
C ALA A 41 0.71 6.66 1.57
N ILE A 42 1.26 5.84 2.45
CA ILE A 42 0.51 4.80 3.18
C ILE A 42 -0.54 5.44 4.11
N SER A 43 -0.18 6.52 4.81
CA SER A 43 -1.09 7.26 5.69
C SER A 43 -2.31 7.82 4.95
N ASN A 44 -2.10 8.35 3.75
CA ASN A 44 -3.18 8.86 2.90
C ASN A 44 -4.13 7.74 2.47
N VAL A 45 -3.60 6.59 2.01
CA VAL A 45 -4.44 5.43 1.68
C VAL A 45 -5.21 4.92 2.90
N LYS A 46 -4.60 4.95 4.10
CA LYS A 46 -5.26 4.57 5.36
C LYS A 46 -6.44 5.50 5.69
N LYS A 47 -6.31 6.81 5.48
CA LYS A 47 -7.42 7.76 5.71
C LYS A 47 -8.61 7.44 4.83
N GLU A 48 -8.37 7.20 3.55
CA GLU A 48 -9.43 6.82 2.61
C GLU A 48 -10.02 5.46 2.91
N PHE A 49 -9.18 4.50 3.29
CA PHE A 49 -9.63 3.20 3.76
C PHE A 49 -10.62 3.33 4.92
N THR A 50 -10.35 4.21 5.88
CA THR A 50 -11.24 4.42 7.04
C THR A 50 -12.63 4.87 6.59
N LEU A 51 -12.74 5.77 5.62
CA LEU A 51 -14.00 6.22 5.06
C LEU A 51 -14.71 5.08 4.30
N ILE A 52 -14.00 4.39 3.44
CA ILE A 52 -14.51 3.25 2.65
C ILE A 52 -15.03 2.15 3.58
N ARG A 53 -14.27 1.81 4.62
CA ARG A 53 -14.68 0.84 5.65
C ARG A 53 -15.95 1.27 6.36
N TRP A 54 -16.07 2.53 6.75
CA TRP A 54 -17.26 3.06 7.41
C TRP A 54 -18.49 2.97 6.51
N ILE A 55 -18.38 3.35 5.23
CA ILE A 55 -19.46 3.26 4.24
C ILE A 55 -19.88 1.79 4.07
N LEU A 56 -18.92 0.87 3.91
CA LEU A 56 -19.17 -0.57 3.79
C LEU A 56 -19.95 -1.10 5.00
N LEU A 57 -19.46 -0.86 6.21
CA LEU A 57 -20.08 -1.35 7.45
C LEU A 57 -21.48 -0.73 7.66
N ARG A 58 -21.68 0.54 7.34
CA ARG A 58 -22.98 1.21 7.44
C ARG A 58 -23.97 0.65 6.43
N ARG A 59 -23.55 0.36 5.21
CA ARG A 59 -24.40 -0.23 4.16
C ARG A 59 -24.95 -1.58 4.57
N PHE A 60 -24.14 -2.41 5.22
CA PHE A 60 -24.48 -3.77 5.60
C PHE A 60 -24.86 -3.96 7.07
N HIS A 61 -25.14 -2.86 7.78
CA HIS A 61 -25.49 -2.92 9.21
C HIS A 61 -26.86 -3.59 9.49
N LYS A 62 -27.80 -3.56 8.54
CA LYS A 62 -29.19 -4.03 8.75
C LYS A 62 -29.64 -5.15 7.82
N LYS A 63 -28.82 -5.62 6.90
CA LYS A 63 -29.22 -6.63 5.91
C LYS A 63 -28.12 -7.69 5.76
N THR A 64 -28.56 -8.93 5.56
CA THR A 64 -27.73 -10.03 5.07
C THR A 64 -26.84 -9.54 3.91
N PRO A 65 -25.60 -10.05 3.77
CA PRO A 65 -24.73 -9.64 2.67
C PRO A 65 -25.52 -9.69 1.38
N PRO A 66 -25.52 -8.63 0.58
CA PRO A 66 -26.29 -8.63 -0.64
C PRO A 66 -25.77 -9.72 -1.56
N ALA A 67 -26.67 -10.32 -2.30
CA ALA A 67 -26.31 -11.14 -3.44
C ALA A 67 -25.38 -10.42 -4.45
N ASN A 68 -25.08 -9.15 -4.20
CA ASN A 68 -24.35 -8.26 -5.11
C ASN A 68 -23.31 -7.38 -4.39
N MET A 69 -22.47 -7.98 -3.51
CA MET A 69 -21.36 -7.25 -2.90
C MET A 69 -20.39 -6.71 -3.95
N ASP A 70 -20.19 -7.44 -5.05
CA ASP A 70 -19.29 -7.03 -6.12
C ASP A 70 -19.78 -5.74 -6.81
N ALA A 71 -21.06 -5.62 -7.12
CA ALA A 71 -21.62 -4.39 -7.70
C ALA A 71 -21.43 -3.18 -6.76
N PHE A 72 -21.67 -3.36 -5.46
CA PHE A 72 -21.46 -2.29 -4.49
C PHE A 72 -19.98 -1.89 -4.39
N ILE A 73 -19.07 -2.85 -4.36
CA ILE A 73 -17.61 -2.58 -4.34
C ILE A 73 -17.17 -1.86 -5.62
N LYS A 74 -17.76 -2.19 -6.77
CA LYS A 74 -17.49 -1.51 -8.05
C LYS A 74 -17.93 -0.05 -8.02
N GLU A 75 -19.16 0.21 -7.56
CA GLU A 75 -19.67 1.56 -7.39
C GLU A 75 -18.78 2.37 -6.43
N LEU A 76 -18.51 1.83 -5.25
CA LEU A 76 -17.68 2.47 -4.25
C LEU A 76 -16.26 2.77 -4.76
N GLY A 77 -15.67 1.84 -5.51
CA GLY A 77 -14.33 2.01 -6.10
C GLY A 77 -14.31 3.01 -7.27
N LYS A 78 -15.43 3.20 -7.95
CA LYS A 78 -15.60 4.24 -8.97
C LYS A 78 -15.64 5.63 -8.32
N GLU A 79 -16.46 5.78 -7.29
CA GLU A 79 -16.61 7.05 -6.55
C GLU A 79 -15.33 7.44 -5.79
N ALA A 80 -14.66 6.48 -5.14
CA ALA A 80 -13.41 6.72 -4.43
C ALA A 80 -12.20 6.95 -5.36
N GLY A 81 -12.28 6.54 -6.62
CA GLY A 81 -11.13 6.56 -7.54
C GLY A 81 -10.08 5.47 -7.27
N ASP A 82 -10.29 4.63 -6.26
CA ASP A 82 -9.37 3.60 -5.80
C ASP A 82 -9.77 2.19 -6.26
N ARG A 83 -8.81 1.26 -6.17
CA ARG A 83 -9.14 -0.15 -6.28
C ARG A 83 -9.53 -0.69 -4.92
N ILE A 84 -10.75 -1.17 -4.78
CA ILE A 84 -11.28 -1.78 -3.57
C ILE A 84 -11.49 -3.27 -3.83
N THR A 85 -11.04 -4.11 -2.90
CA THR A 85 -11.16 -5.57 -3.01
C THR A 85 -11.66 -6.12 -1.67
N TYR A 86 -12.64 -7.03 -1.71
CA TYR A 86 -13.06 -7.82 -0.55
C TYR A 86 -12.55 -9.26 -0.69
N ILE A 87 -11.86 -9.74 0.34
CA ILE A 87 -11.12 -11.01 0.34
C ILE A 87 -11.58 -11.81 1.55
N LEU A 88 -11.97 -13.05 1.38
CA LEU A 88 -12.32 -13.95 2.48
C LEU A 88 -11.09 -14.33 3.31
N GLU A 89 -11.30 -14.89 4.51
CA GLU A 89 -10.19 -15.28 5.40
C GLU A 89 -9.24 -16.33 4.76
N ASP A 90 -9.75 -17.17 3.87
CA ASP A 90 -8.98 -18.15 3.10
C ASP A 90 -8.22 -17.53 1.89
N GLY A 91 -8.43 -16.24 1.63
CA GLY A 91 -7.79 -15.50 0.55
C GLY A 91 -8.56 -15.46 -0.76
N VAL A 92 -9.75 -16.06 -0.83
CA VAL A 92 -10.60 -15.99 -2.01
C VAL A 92 -11.14 -14.57 -2.19
N VAL A 93 -11.02 -14.01 -3.39
CA VAL A 93 -11.58 -12.70 -3.74
C VAL A 93 -13.03 -12.86 -4.13
N ILE A 94 -13.94 -12.14 -3.45
CA ILE A 94 -15.38 -12.18 -3.74
C ILE A 94 -15.91 -10.88 -4.36
N ALA A 95 -15.14 -9.78 -4.29
CA ALA A 95 -15.47 -8.51 -4.94
C ALA A 95 -14.20 -7.73 -5.27
N ASP A 96 -14.17 -7.06 -6.44
CA ASP A 96 -13.05 -6.20 -6.84
C ASP A 96 -13.53 -5.09 -7.80
N SER A 97 -13.25 -3.83 -7.46
CA SER A 97 -13.77 -2.68 -8.21
C SER A 97 -13.16 -2.48 -9.61
N LYS A 98 -12.02 -3.13 -9.90
CA LYS A 98 -11.33 -3.00 -11.21
C LYS A 98 -11.35 -4.28 -12.04
N VAL A 99 -12.01 -5.33 -11.56
CA VAL A 99 -12.13 -6.60 -12.27
C VAL A 99 -13.57 -6.75 -12.81
N PRO A 100 -13.75 -7.05 -14.11
CA PRO A 100 -15.07 -7.26 -14.70
C PRO A 100 -15.84 -8.38 -14.00
N GLU A 101 -17.18 -8.24 -13.99
CA GLU A 101 -18.07 -9.30 -13.49
C GLU A 101 -17.79 -10.62 -14.21
N GLY A 102 -17.85 -11.72 -13.48
CA GLY A 102 -17.53 -13.05 -14.02
C GLY A 102 -16.03 -13.40 -14.03
N LYS A 103 -15.11 -12.42 -14.02
CA LYS A 103 -13.66 -12.69 -13.95
C LYS A 103 -13.11 -12.80 -12.52
N ILE A 104 -13.88 -12.41 -11.50
CA ILE A 104 -13.47 -12.50 -10.08
C ILE A 104 -13.19 -13.95 -9.68
N LYS A 105 -13.97 -14.90 -10.17
CA LYS A 105 -13.78 -16.34 -9.90
C LYS A 105 -12.45 -16.91 -10.42
N HIS A 106 -11.82 -16.22 -11.36
CA HIS A 106 -10.54 -16.61 -11.96
C HIS A 106 -9.36 -15.81 -11.38
N MET A 107 -9.60 -15.02 -10.33
CA MET A 107 -8.52 -14.31 -9.66
C MET A 107 -7.69 -15.27 -8.80
N ASP A 108 -6.38 -15.03 -8.76
CA ASP A 108 -5.48 -15.72 -7.85
C ASP A 108 -5.96 -15.59 -6.40
N ASN A 109 -5.68 -16.60 -5.59
CA ASN A 109 -5.87 -16.51 -4.16
C ASN A 109 -4.92 -15.46 -3.56
N HIS A 110 -5.43 -14.61 -2.69
CA HIS A 110 -4.71 -13.48 -2.12
C HIS A 110 -4.18 -13.74 -0.70
N ALA A 111 -4.32 -14.95 -0.15
CA ALA A 111 -3.88 -15.29 1.21
C ALA A 111 -2.38 -15.02 1.46
N THR A 112 -1.56 -15.14 0.41
CA THR A 112 -0.10 -14.97 0.47
C THR A 112 0.37 -13.55 0.20
N ARG A 113 -0.54 -12.61 -0.03
CA ARG A 113 -0.17 -11.20 -0.27
C ARG A 113 0.37 -10.57 1.01
N PRO A 114 1.48 -9.81 0.95
CA PRO A 114 2.13 -9.27 2.15
C PRO A 114 1.20 -8.45 3.05
N GLU A 115 0.34 -7.61 2.47
CA GLU A 115 -0.66 -6.83 3.20
C GLU A 115 -1.71 -7.71 3.89
N ILE A 116 -2.06 -8.87 3.30
CA ILE A 116 -3.04 -9.80 3.88
C ILE A 116 -2.41 -10.64 4.99
N ILE A 117 -1.17 -11.11 4.79
CA ILE A 117 -0.41 -11.80 5.85
C ILE A 117 -0.28 -10.89 7.08
N GLN A 118 0.10 -9.64 6.88
CA GLN A 118 0.21 -8.68 7.98
C GLN A 118 -1.15 -8.42 8.65
N ALA A 119 -2.23 -8.25 7.87
CA ALA A 119 -3.57 -8.03 8.40
C ALA A 119 -4.09 -9.23 9.20
N ARG A 120 -3.70 -10.45 8.83
CA ARG A 120 -4.02 -11.68 9.57
C ARG A 120 -3.42 -11.68 10.96
N HIS A 121 -2.17 -11.25 11.12
CA HIS A 121 -1.44 -11.30 12.39
C HIS A 121 -1.71 -10.12 13.31
N ARG A 122 -1.85 -8.91 12.77
CA ARG A 122 -1.96 -7.67 13.57
C ARG A 122 -3.20 -6.84 13.30
N GLY A 123 -4.17 -7.38 12.54
CA GLY A 123 -5.43 -6.71 12.22
C GLY A 123 -5.37 -5.79 11.00
N TRP A 124 -4.18 -5.32 10.61
CA TRP A 124 -3.96 -4.48 9.43
C TRP A 124 -2.63 -4.77 8.75
N GLY A 125 -2.51 -4.40 7.48
CA GLY A 125 -1.28 -4.56 6.73
C GLY A 125 -1.15 -3.59 5.57
N SER A 126 0.09 -3.32 5.14
CA SER A 126 0.37 -2.49 3.98
C SER A 126 1.55 -3.02 3.18
N SER A 127 1.52 -2.82 1.88
CA SER A 127 2.63 -3.15 0.99
C SER A 127 2.67 -2.18 -0.20
N ILE A 128 3.85 -2.03 -0.79
CA ILE A 128 4.03 -1.32 -2.06
C ILE A 128 4.59 -2.32 -3.04
N ARG A 129 3.87 -2.56 -4.13
CA ARG A 129 4.27 -3.54 -5.14
C ARG A 129 3.65 -3.26 -6.50
N PHE A 130 4.23 -3.87 -7.52
CA PHE A 130 3.69 -3.81 -8.88
C PHE A 130 2.38 -4.60 -8.99
N SER A 131 1.35 -3.97 -9.57
CA SER A 131 0.07 -4.61 -9.86
C SER A 131 0.11 -5.26 -11.24
N GLY A 132 0.00 -6.58 -11.31
CA GLY A 132 -0.12 -7.31 -12.57
C GLY A 132 -1.38 -6.94 -13.35
N THR A 133 -2.46 -6.57 -12.66
CA THR A 133 -3.74 -6.17 -13.27
C THR A 133 -3.69 -4.75 -13.84
N LEU A 134 -3.15 -3.78 -13.09
CA LEU A 134 -3.14 -2.36 -13.47
C LEU A 134 -1.81 -1.91 -14.11
N LYS A 135 -0.82 -2.80 -14.19
CA LYS A 135 0.49 -2.55 -14.81
C LYS A 135 1.23 -1.32 -14.25
N LYS A 136 1.06 -1.03 -12.96
CA LYS A 136 1.73 0.07 -12.24
C LYS A 136 2.05 -0.31 -10.80
N GLN A 137 2.96 0.45 -10.17
CA GLN A 137 3.17 0.33 -8.72
C GLN A 137 1.96 0.87 -7.96
N LEU A 138 1.52 0.13 -6.96
CA LEU A 138 0.42 0.51 -6.09
C LEU A 138 0.81 0.36 -4.63
N ILE A 139 0.24 1.22 -3.81
CA ILE A 139 0.22 1.10 -2.36
C ILE A 139 -1.03 0.32 -1.99
N TYR A 140 -0.85 -0.79 -1.30
CA TYR A 140 -1.93 -1.63 -0.78
C TYR A 140 -2.05 -1.41 0.72
N TYR A 141 -3.28 -1.23 1.19
CA TYR A 141 -3.62 -1.19 2.60
C TYR A 141 -4.81 -2.12 2.84
N ALA A 142 -4.72 -2.99 3.85
CA ALA A 142 -5.76 -3.95 4.17
C ALA A 142 -6.01 -4.01 5.68
N GLU A 143 -7.28 -4.19 6.06
CA GLU A 143 -7.66 -4.50 7.44
C GLU A 143 -8.59 -5.72 7.49
N LYS A 144 -8.50 -6.46 8.59
CA LYS A 144 -9.44 -7.52 8.90
C LYS A 144 -10.81 -6.92 9.20
N ILE A 145 -11.86 -7.47 8.56
CA ILE A 145 -13.25 -7.10 8.79
C ILE A 145 -13.93 -8.23 9.57
N SER A 146 -14.44 -7.87 10.74
CA SER A 146 -15.26 -8.74 11.56
C SER A 146 -16.60 -8.03 11.81
N SER A 147 -17.65 -8.49 11.17
CA SER A 147 -19.01 -7.95 11.28
C SER A 147 -20.00 -9.10 11.27
N ARG A 148 -21.13 -8.94 11.99
CA ARG A 148 -22.22 -9.95 11.97
C ARG A 148 -22.90 -10.08 10.60
N HIS A 149 -22.77 -9.08 9.75
CA HIS A 149 -23.50 -8.96 8.48
C HIS A 149 -22.61 -9.10 7.26
N LEU A 150 -21.30 -9.28 7.43
CA LEU A 150 -20.34 -9.49 6.36
C LEU A 150 -19.60 -10.79 6.59
N PRO A 151 -19.28 -11.55 5.53
CA PRO A 151 -18.44 -12.73 5.69
C PRO A 151 -17.08 -12.30 6.27
N PRO A 152 -16.52 -13.05 7.23
CA PRO A 152 -15.22 -12.72 7.80
C PRO A 152 -14.14 -12.70 6.71
N GLY A 153 -13.28 -11.68 6.74
CA GLY A 153 -12.29 -11.49 5.69
C GLY A 153 -11.51 -10.19 5.82
N TYR A 154 -11.06 -9.67 4.69
CA TYR A 154 -10.23 -8.48 4.61
C TYR A 154 -10.81 -7.51 3.57
N LEU A 155 -10.92 -6.24 3.96
CA LEU A 155 -11.11 -5.16 3.01
C LEU A 155 -9.72 -4.64 2.63
N ARG A 156 -9.47 -4.47 1.35
CA ARG A 156 -8.20 -3.95 0.81
C ARG A 156 -8.48 -2.76 -0.11
N VAL A 157 -7.72 -1.69 0.07
CA VAL A 157 -7.69 -0.53 -0.83
C VAL A 157 -6.31 -0.43 -1.47
N ALA A 158 -6.26 -0.08 -2.75
CA ALA A 158 -5.01 0.11 -3.48
C ALA A 158 -5.08 1.35 -4.39
N ARG A 159 -4.02 2.15 -4.34
CA ARG A 159 -3.84 3.38 -5.12
C ARG A 159 -2.49 3.43 -5.81
#